data_f1a97614a4f6ddf5bf12f013aac71874
#
_entry.id   f1a97614a4f6ddf5bf12f013aac71874
#
_cell.length_a   1.000
_cell.length_b   1.000
_cell.length_c   1.000
_cell.angle_alpha   90.00
_cell.angle_beta   90.00
_cell.angle_gamma   90.00
#
_symmetry.space_group_name_H-M   'P 1'
#
loop_
_entity.id
_entity.type
_entity.pdbx_description
1 polymer ?
#
loop_
_entity_poly.entity_id
_entity_poly.type
_entity_poly.pdbx_seq_one_letter_code
_entity_poly.pdbx_strand_id
1 'polypeptide(L)'
;MTKLIIDADTGSDDAVALLMAYRNLPEDKILGITVVAGNVPLEQGLINTSYVNELCEVQIPIYKGAEKPLERDYIEVHNSDESTKIALSYGNDSTSAQNVHGVDGLGDIGIKPQNHKIENSSAQDFYKQILEEQEEIEIVTLGPLTNIAGLVQNNSDKLGKIKHCYIMGGSSNALGNITKFAEYNFWVDPEAADIVLNSGIPITVIGWDPSLYDAMICLLYTSPSPRDAS
;
A
#
# COMPACT_ATOMS: atom_id res chain seq x y z
N MET A 1 3.64 3.21 24.03
CA MET A 1 3.98 2.51 22.77
C MET A 1 3.77 3.49 21.65
N THR A 2 4.67 3.54 20.68
CA THR A 2 4.57 4.41 19.50
C THR A 2 3.31 4.08 18.71
N LYS A 3 2.56 5.08 18.30
CA LYS A 3 1.34 4.95 17.50
C LYS A 3 1.69 4.75 16.03
N LEU A 4 0.83 4.08 15.27
CA LEU A 4 1.08 3.65 13.89
C LEU A 4 0.03 4.21 12.94
N ILE A 5 0.47 4.67 11.78
CA ILE A 5 -0.37 4.92 10.60
C ILE A 5 0.01 3.90 9.53
N ILE A 6 -0.97 3.33 8.84
CA ILE A 6 -0.73 2.46 7.68
C ILE A 6 -1.28 3.17 6.44
N ASP A 7 -0.44 3.29 5.40
CA ASP A 7 -0.82 3.82 4.09
C ASP A 7 -0.83 2.67 3.09
N ALA A 8 -1.95 2.45 2.38
CA ALA A 8 -2.16 1.27 1.56
C ALA A 8 -2.97 1.58 0.29
N ASP A 9 -2.75 0.82 -0.77
CA ASP A 9 -3.54 0.84 -2.02
C ASP A 9 -4.37 -0.44 -2.20
N THR A 10 -4.80 -1.00 -1.13
CA THR A 10 -5.39 -2.28 -0.76
C THR A 10 -5.73 -3.22 -1.90
N GLY A 11 -4.68 -3.89 -2.35
CA GLY A 11 -4.74 -5.14 -3.11
C GLY A 11 -4.78 -6.36 -2.18
N SER A 12 -4.59 -7.55 -2.74
CA SER A 12 -4.68 -8.81 -1.99
C SER A 12 -3.58 -8.99 -0.94
N ASP A 13 -2.37 -8.55 -1.21
CA ASP A 13 -1.23 -8.58 -0.30
C ASP A 13 -1.35 -7.51 0.80
N ASP A 14 -1.81 -6.29 0.47
CA ASP A 14 -2.16 -5.28 1.47
C ASP A 14 -3.24 -5.78 2.42
N ALA A 15 -4.28 -6.44 1.90
CA ALA A 15 -5.32 -7.04 2.74
C ALA A 15 -4.72 -8.03 3.74
N VAL A 16 -3.77 -8.88 3.30
CA VAL A 16 -3.05 -9.80 4.21
C VAL A 16 -2.22 -9.03 5.22
N ALA A 17 -1.52 -7.97 4.80
CA ALA A 17 -0.74 -7.13 5.72
C ALA A 17 -1.62 -6.46 6.79
N LEU A 18 -2.79 -5.93 6.40
CA LEU A 18 -3.78 -5.38 7.33
C LEU A 18 -4.31 -6.44 8.30
N LEU A 19 -4.66 -7.64 7.81
CA LEU A 19 -5.06 -8.77 8.64
C LEU A 19 -3.98 -9.13 9.67
N MET A 20 -2.71 -9.15 9.26
CA MET A 20 -1.58 -9.39 10.16
C MET A 20 -1.44 -8.28 11.20
N ALA A 21 -1.57 -7.01 10.80
CA ALA A 21 -1.51 -5.87 11.71
C ALA A 21 -2.63 -5.95 12.76
N TYR A 22 -3.88 -6.16 12.34
CA TYR A 22 -5.03 -6.25 13.25
C TYR A 22 -4.97 -7.44 14.20
N ARG A 23 -4.37 -8.54 13.79
CA ARG A 23 -4.21 -9.74 14.62
C ARG A 23 -3.13 -9.58 15.67
N ASN A 24 -2.09 -8.82 15.41
CA ASN A 24 -0.88 -8.75 16.23
C ASN A 24 -0.72 -7.47 17.02
N LEU A 25 -1.43 -6.40 16.65
CA LEU A 25 -1.35 -5.10 17.31
C LEU A 25 -2.67 -4.79 18.01
N PRO A 26 -2.63 -4.15 19.20
CA PRO A 26 -3.84 -3.58 19.80
C PRO A 26 -4.46 -2.55 18.86
N GLU A 27 -5.81 -2.54 18.76
CA GLU A 27 -6.54 -1.63 17.87
C GLU A 27 -6.20 -0.15 18.14
N ASP A 28 -6.08 0.23 19.42
CA ASP A 28 -5.73 1.57 19.83
C ASP A 28 -4.30 2.00 19.44
N LYS A 29 -3.48 1.08 18.98
CA LYS A 29 -2.15 1.38 18.44
C LYS A 29 -2.21 1.95 17.02
N ILE A 30 -3.18 1.54 16.22
CA ILE A 30 -3.35 1.98 14.84
C ILE A 30 -4.25 3.21 14.82
N LEU A 31 -3.68 4.37 14.49
CA LEU A 31 -4.40 5.65 14.46
C LEU A 31 -5.37 5.76 13.29
N GLY A 32 -5.05 5.11 12.19
CA GLY A 32 -5.87 5.09 10.99
C GLY A 32 -5.17 4.47 9.80
N ILE A 33 -5.96 4.17 8.79
CA ILE A 33 -5.50 3.71 7.48
C ILE A 33 -5.75 4.84 6.48
N THR A 34 -4.70 5.26 5.78
CA THR A 34 -4.82 6.17 4.64
C THR A 34 -4.76 5.39 3.35
N VAL A 35 -5.68 5.66 2.43
CA VAL A 35 -5.76 4.89 1.18
C VAL A 35 -5.30 5.75 0.02
N VAL A 36 -4.44 5.19 -0.83
CA VAL A 36 -3.91 5.82 -2.05
C VAL A 36 -4.35 5.00 -3.27
N ALA A 37 -4.44 5.60 -4.44
CA ALA A 37 -4.60 4.87 -5.68
C ALA A 37 -3.28 4.18 -6.07
N GLY A 38 -3.36 2.92 -6.46
CA GLY A 38 -2.20 2.11 -6.85
C GLY A 38 -2.65 0.79 -7.48
N ASN A 39 -2.66 -0.31 -6.73
CA ASN A 39 -3.15 -1.62 -7.18
C ASN A 39 -4.57 -1.55 -7.79
N VAL A 40 -5.40 -0.69 -7.23
CA VAL A 40 -6.76 -0.39 -7.69
C VAL A 40 -7.02 1.12 -7.63
N PRO A 41 -8.06 1.63 -8.33
CA PRO A 41 -8.53 2.99 -8.13
C PRO A 41 -8.88 3.27 -6.67
N LEU A 42 -8.69 4.51 -6.23
CA LEU A 42 -8.86 4.90 -4.83
C LEU A 42 -10.19 4.45 -4.22
N GLU A 43 -11.31 4.62 -4.92
CA GLU A 43 -12.63 4.21 -4.43
C GLU A 43 -12.72 2.69 -4.19
N GLN A 44 -12.09 1.89 -5.05
CA GLN A 44 -12.01 0.45 -4.85
C GLN A 44 -11.10 0.10 -3.67
N GLY A 45 -9.97 0.77 -3.51
CA GLY A 45 -9.08 0.61 -2.35
C GLY A 45 -9.78 0.91 -1.02
N LEU A 46 -10.62 1.96 -0.98
CA LEU A 46 -11.45 2.29 0.19
C LEU A 46 -12.47 1.17 0.51
N ILE A 47 -13.11 0.61 -0.52
CA ILE A 47 -14.02 -0.54 -0.38
C ILE A 47 -13.26 -1.74 0.18
N ASN A 48 -12.09 -2.06 -0.37
CA ASN A 48 -11.29 -3.20 0.04
C ASN A 48 -10.81 -3.06 1.50
N THR A 49 -10.30 -1.89 1.87
CA THR A 49 -9.87 -1.59 3.25
C THR A 49 -11.04 -1.71 4.23
N SER A 50 -12.21 -1.17 3.87
CA SER A 50 -13.43 -1.27 4.68
C SER A 50 -13.86 -2.72 4.86
N TYR A 51 -13.75 -3.54 3.81
CA TYR A 51 -14.05 -4.97 3.88
C TYR A 51 -13.11 -5.72 4.84
N VAL A 52 -11.81 -5.40 4.82
CA VAL A 52 -10.84 -6.01 5.76
C VAL A 52 -11.16 -5.62 7.21
N ASN A 53 -11.53 -4.35 7.46
CA ASN A 53 -11.99 -3.92 8.78
C ASN A 53 -13.22 -4.71 9.23
N GLU A 54 -14.22 -4.85 8.35
CA GLU A 54 -15.46 -5.60 8.64
C GLU A 54 -15.17 -7.08 8.92
N LEU A 55 -14.31 -7.71 8.11
CA LEU A 55 -13.90 -9.09 8.26
C LEU A 55 -13.20 -9.37 9.60
N CYS A 56 -12.46 -8.39 10.10
CA CYS A 56 -11.74 -8.47 11.37
C CYS A 56 -12.53 -7.94 12.57
N GLU A 57 -13.73 -7.42 12.36
CA GLU A 57 -14.56 -6.79 13.39
C GLU A 57 -13.87 -5.62 14.11
N VAL A 58 -12.96 -4.89 13.40
CA VAL A 58 -12.26 -3.72 13.93
C VAL A 58 -12.89 -2.41 13.45
N GLN A 59 -12.67 -1.32 14.21
CA GLN A 59 -13.22 0.02 13.92
C GLN A 59 -12.10 1.05 13.65
N ILE A 60 -11.06 0.64 12.91
CA ILE A 60 -9.94 1.53 12.60
C ILE A 60 -10.40 2.57 11.56
N PRO A 61 -10.19 3.88 11.80
CA PRO A 61 -10.59 4.94 10.87
C PRO A 61 -9.90 4.80 9.50
N ILE A 62 -10.63 5.04 8.42
CA ILE A 62 -10.14 4.99 7.04
C ILE A 62 -10.26 6.39 6.43
N TYR A 63 -9.19 6.88 5.84
CA TYR A 63 -9.09 8.22 5.27
C TYR A 63 -8.81 8.17 3.77
N LYS A 64 -9.57 8.95 3.01
CA LYS A 64 -9.39 9.09 1.56
C LYS A 64 -8.13 9.90 1.26
N GLY A 65 -7.20 9.32 0.51
CA GLY A 65 -5.96 9.93 0.06
C GLY A 65 -5.98 10.35 -1.40
N ALA A 66 -4.83 10.24 -2.06
CA ALA A 66 -4.62 10.67 -3.44
C ALA A 66 -5.28 9.70 -4.45
N GLU A 67 -5.97 10.29 -5.43
CA GLU A 67 -6.62 9.55 -6.52
C GLU A 67 -5.66 9.27 -7.69
N LYS A 68 -4.51 9.94 -7.73
CA LYS A 68 -3.52 9.83 -8.81
C LYS A 68 -2.13 10.21 -8.29
N PRO A 69 -1.06 9.79 -8.99
CA PRO A 69 0.30 10.25 -8.76
C PRO A 69 0.45 11.77 -8.85
N LEU A 70 1.57 12.32 -8.31
CA LEU A 70 1.80 13.77 -8.25
C LEU A 70 1.81 14.43 -9.63
N GLU A 71 2.55 13.87 -10.57
CA GLU A 71 2.77 14.47 -11.89
C GLU A 71 2.13 13.69 -13.05
N ARG A 72 1.66 12.46 -12.80
CA ARG A 72 1.11 11.58 -13.84
C ARG A 72 -0.38 11.41 -13.69
N ASP A 73 -1.07 11.15 -14.81
CA ASP A 73 -2.43 10.68 -14.76
C ASP A 73 -2.44 9.18 -14.43
N TYR A 74 -3.28 8.76 -13.48
CA TYR A 74 -3.46 7.37 -13.10
C TYR A 74 -3.75 6.45 -14.30
N ILE A 75 -4.57 6.92 -15.27
CA ILE A 75 -4.91 6.17 -16.47
C ILE A 75 -3.68 5.99 -17.39
N GLU A 76 -2.81 6.99 -17.48
CA GLU A 76 -1.60 6.90 -18.30
C GLU A 76 -0.60 5.90 -17.73
N VAL A 77 -0.45 5.86 -16.41
CA VAL A 77 0.43 4.90 -15.73
C VAL A 77 0.01 3.46 -15.98
N HIS A 78 -1.30 3.16 -15.90
CA HIS A 78 -1.82 1.80 -16.06
C HIS A 78 -1.94 1.34 -17.52
N ASN A 79 -1.94 2.25 -18.49
CA ASN A 79 -2.08 1.96 -19.92
C ASN A 79 -0.81 2.26 -20.74
N SER A 80 0.35 2.46 -20.09
CA SER A 80 1.56 2.78 -20.83
C SER A 80 2.03 1.59 -21.68
N ASP A 81 2.37 1.85 -22.96
CA ASP A 81 2.88 0.83 -23.89
C ASP A 81 4.15 0.13 -23.39
N GLU A 82 4.92 0.80 -22.53
CA GLU A 82 6.13 0.21 -21.93
C GLU A 82 5.81 -0.89 -20.92
N SER A 83 4.81 -0.67 -20.08
CA SER A 83 4.35 -1.67 -19.14
C SER A 83 3.89 -2.93 -19.87
N THR A 84 3.13 -2.80 -20.97
CA THR A 84 2.67 -3.90 -21.81
C THR A 84 3.84 -4.68 -22.45
N LYS A 85 4.86 -3.98 -22.95
CA LYS A 85 6.02 -4.62 -23.60
C LYS A 85 6.88 -5.45 -22.64
N ILE A 86 6.98 -5.04 -21.41
CA ILE A 86 7.85 -5.68 -20.41
C ILE A 86 7.19 -6.90 -19.81
N ALA A 87 5.88 -6.89 -19.59
CA ALA A 87 5.14 -8.09 -19.17
C ALA A 87 5.18 -9.20 -20.21
N LEU A 88 5.13 -8.87 -21.48
CA LEU A 88 5.33 -9.82 -22.57
C LEU A 88 6.71 -10.50 -22.50
N SER A 89 7.74 -9.80 -22.01
CA SER A 89 9.10 -10.35 -21.83
C SER A 89 9.22 -11.37 -20.71
N TYR A 90 8.31 -11.34 -19.72
CA TYR A 90 8.25 -12.29 -18.58
C TYR A 90 7.18 -13.37 -18.74
N GLY A 91 6.53 -13.45 -19.90
CA GLY A 91 5.53 -14.48 -20.21
C GLY A 91 4.14 -14.24 -19.58
N ASN A 92 3.89 -13.07 -19.04
CA ASN A 92 2.57 -12.65 -18.58
C ASN A 92 1.92 -11.70 -19.57
N ASP A 93 0.74 -12.05 -20.06
CA ASP A 93 -0.01 -11.27 -21.07
C ASP A 93 -0.61 -9.95 -20.55
N SER A 94 -0.23 -9.47 -19.39
CA SER A 94 -0.87 -8.29 -18.82
C SER A 94 -0.12 -7.64 -17.65
N THR A 95 -0.01 -6.36 -17.70
CA THR A 95 0.80 -5.47 -16.88
C THR A 95 0.02 -4.55 -15.95
N SER A 96 -1.27 -4.72 -15.83
CA SER A 96 -2.00 -4.02 -14.80
C SER A 96 -1.95 -4.85 -13.51
N ALA A 97 -1.90 -4.19 -12.37
CA ALA A 97 -2.08 -4.81 -11.06
C ALA A 97 -3.36 -5.68 -11.00
N GLN A 98 -4.34 -5.41 -11.87
CA GLN A 98 -5.54 -6.21 -12.07
C GLN A 98 -5.27 -7.68 -12.41
N ASN A 99 -4.15 -8.00 -13.06
CA ASN A 99 -3.83 -9.39 -13.39
C ASN A 99 -3.18 -10.14 -12.24
N VAL A 100 -2.67 -9.42 -11.26
CA VAL A 100 -2.15 -9.99 -10.02
C VAL A 100 -3.27 -10.07 -8.98
N HIS A 101 -4.06 -9.01 -8.86
CA HIS A 101 -5.02 -8.83 -7.77
C HIS A 101 -6.50 -8.99 -8.17
N GLY A 102 -6.80 -9.17 -9.48
CA GLY A 102 -8.17 -9.10 -10.01
C GLY A 102 -8.62 -7.66 -10.27
N VAL A 103 -9.77 -7.49 -10.92
CA VAL A 103 -10.35 -6.17 -11.23
C VAL A 103 -10.74 -5.44 -9.96
N ASP A 104 -11.23 -6.17 -8.95
CA ASP A 104 -11.60 -5.63 -7.64
C ASP A 104 -10.41 -5.52 -6.67
N GLY A 105 -9.22 -5.99 -7.06
CA GLY A 105 -8.02 -5.99 -6.22
C GLY A 105 -7.95 -7.12 -5.19
N LEU A 106 -8.99 -7.94 -5.05
CA LEU A 106 -9.06 -9.04 -4.09
C LEU A 106 -9.43 -10.39 -4.75
N GLY A 107 -9.00 -10.59 -6.00
CA GLY A 107 -9.20 -11.84 -6.73
C GLY A 107 -10.60 -12.01 -7.31
N ASP A 108 -11.30 -10.92 -7.56
CA ASP A 108 -12.66 -10.88 -8.14
C ASP A 108 -13.71 -11.63 -7.30
N ILE A 109 -13.56 -11.60 -5.97
CA ILE A 109 -14.50 -12.25 -5.05
C ILE A 109 -15.83 -11.50 -4.91
N GLY A 110 -15.96 -10.33 -5.53
CA GLY A 110 -17.21 -9.58 -5.62
C GLY A 110 -17.70 -9.00 -4.30
N ILE A 111 -16.77 -8.50 -3.48
CA ILE A 111 -17.05 -7.94 -2.16
C ILE A 111 -18.00 -6.74 -2.22
N LYS A 112 -18.92 -6.71 -1.27
CA LYS A 112 -19.82 -5.59 -1.03
C LYS A 112 -19.88 -5.35 0.48
N PRO A 113 -18.93 -4.59 1.02
CA PRO A 113 -18.94 -4.30 2.45
C PRO A 113 -20.23 -3.56 2.81
N GLN A 114 -20.81 -3.90 3.96
CA GLN A 114 -22.10 -3.37 4.40
C GLN A 114 -21.96 -2.11 5.27
N ASN A 115 -20.81 -1.96 5.91
CA ASN A 115 -20.54 -0.89 6.86
C ASN A 115 -19.29 -0.10 6.44
N HIS A 116 -19.45 0.79 5.46
CA HIS A 116 -18.38 1.72 5.08
C HIS A 116 -18.24 2.83 6.11
N LYS A 117 -17.21 2.75 6.93
CA LYS A 117 -16.85 3.85 7.82
C LYS A 117 -15.60 4.55 7.30
N ILE A 118 -15.79 5.30 6.21
CA ILE A 118 -14.75 6.19 5.69
C ILE A 118 -14.96 7.55 6.35
N GLU A 119 -13.89 8.12 6.89
CA GLU A 119 -13.94 9.42 7.53
C GLU A 119 -14.17 10.54 6.50
N ASN A 120 -14.81 11.62 6.92
CA ASN A 120 -15.08 12.76 6.04
C ASN A 120 -13.85 13.62 5.76
N SER A 121 -12.84 13.58 6.63
CA SER A 121 -11.57 14.27 6.47
C SER A 121 -10.65 13.51 5.53
N SER A 122 -9.83 14.25 4.77
CA SER A 122 -8.83 13.66 3.89
C SER A 122 -7.66 13.07 4.67
N ALA A 123 -6.85 12.22 4.01
CA ALA A 123 -5.59 11.73 4.56
C ALA A 123 -4.65 12.89 4.96
N GLN A 124 -4.63 13.98 4.18
CA GLN A 124 -3.78 15.14 4.48
C GLN A 124 -4.26 15.89 5.74
N ASP A 125 -5.56 16.05 5.93
CA ASP A 125 -6.13 16.65 7.15
C ASP A 125 -5.85 15.77 8.37
N PHE A 126 -5.98 14.46 8.21
CA PHE A 126 -5.65 13.48 9.25
C PHE A 126 -4.17 13.56 9.64
N TYR A 127 -3.25 13.57 8.69
CA TYR A 127 -1.81 13.71 8.99
C TYR A 127 -1.51 15.00 9.77
N LYS A 128 -2.08 16.11 9.33
CA LYS A 128 -1.92 17.38 10.01
C LYS A 128 -2.41 17.30 11.47
N GLN A 129 -3.61 16.76 11.66
CA GLN A 129 -4.19 16.59 13.01
C GLN A 129 -3.30 15.68 13.88
N ILE A 130 -2.91 14.52 13.38
CA ILE A 130 -2.10 13.57 14.15
C ILE A 130 -0.73 14.14 14.51
N LEU A 131 -0.08 14.86 13.61
CA LEU A 131 1.18 15.52 13.90
C LEU A 131 1.03 16.72 14.88
N GLU A 132 -0.18 17.21 15.13
CA GLU A 132 -0.46 18.16 16.20
C GLU A 132 -0.67 17.46 17.54
N GLU A 133 -1.42 16.36 17.56
CA GLU A 133 -1.87 15.66 18.76
C GLU A 133 -0.85 14.68 19.33
N GLN A 134 -0.06 14.01 18.47
CA GLN A 134 0.90 13.00 18.91
C GLN A 134 2.31 13.59 19.04
N GLU A 135 3.05 13.08 20.01
CA GLU A 135 4.46 13.42 20.19
C GLU A 135 5.37 12.60 19.26
N GLU A 136 5.00 11.33 18.99
CA GLU A 136 5.80 10.41 18.21
C GLU A 136 4.91 9.37 17.49
N ILE A 137 5.10 9.22 16.17
CA ILE A 137 4.38 8.23 15.36
C ILE A 137 5.35 7.41 14.51
N GLU A 138 4.91 6.24 14.10
CA GLU A 138 5.53 5.44 13.04
C GLU A 138 4.56 5.31 11.86
N ILE A 139 5.10 5.15 10.66
CA ILE A 139 4.33 5.00 9.43
C ILE A 139 4.78 3.72 8.72
N VAL A 140 3.83 2.94 8.23
CA VAL A 140 4.06 1.83 7.29
C VAL A 140 3.36 2.17 5.99
N THR A 141 4.08 2.13 4.87
CA THR A 141 3.49 2.33 3.54
C THR A 141 3.58 1.03 2.75
N LEU A 142 2.47 0.63 2.16
CA LEU A 142 2.34 -0.58 1.36
C LEU A 142 2.19 -0.26 -0.14
N GLY A 143 1.66 0.92 -0.47
CA GLY A 143 1.41 1.41 -1.81
C GLY A 143 2.33 2.56 -2.27
N PRO A 144 2.01 3.22 -3.39
CA PRO A 144 2.72 4.39 -3.89
C PRO A 144 2.79 5.52 -2.86
N LEU A 145 3.91 6.24 -2.83
CA LEU A 145 4.22 7.21 -1.76
C LEU A 145 3.51 8.57 -1.88
N THR A 146 2.52 8.71 -2.76
CA THR A 146 1.84 9.97 -3.05
C THR A 146 1.25 10.64 -1.80
N ASN A 147 0.59 9.88 -0.92
CA ASN A 147 0.05 10.41 0.32
C ASN A 147 1.14 10.93 1.26
N ILE A 148 2.24 10.19 1.38
CA ILE A 148 3.35 10.54 2.28
C ILE A 148 4.15 11.71 1.73
N ALA A 149 4.30 11.83 0.41
CA ALA A 149 4.89 13.01 -0.21
C ALA A 149 4.08 14.27 0.14
N GLY A 150 2.75 14.19 0.06
CA GLY A 150 1.87 15.27 0.51
C GLY A 150 2.02 15.60 2.01
N LEU A 151 2.16 14.58 2.87
CA LEU A 151 2.46 14.78 4.29
C LEU A 151 3.78 15.55 4.47
N VAL A 152 4.85 15.14 3.78
CA VAL A 152 6.17 15.78 3.85
C VAL A 152 6.11 17.24 3.40
N GLN A 153 5.45 17.51 2.28
CA GLN A 153 5.34 18.86 1.73
C GLN A 153 4.52 19.80 2.61
N ASN A 154 3.42 19.30 3.18
CA ASN A 154 2.46 20.13 3.93
C ASN A 154 2.81 20.28 5.42
N ASN A 155 3.72 19.46 5.98
CA ASN A 155 4.04 19.43 7.41
C ASN A 155 5.55 19.40 7.65
N SER A 156 6.35 20.09 6.85
CA SER A 156 7.82 20.06 6.89
C SER A 156 8.41 20.43 8.25
N ASP A 157 7.73 21.26 9.02
CA ASP A 157 8.12 21.70 10.36
C ASP A 157 7.88 20.66 11.47
N LYS A 158 7.10 19.60 11.17
CA LYS A 158 6.71 18.56 12.12
C LYS A 158 7.23 17.15 11.82
N LEU A 159 8.06 17.00 10.79
CA LEU A 159 8.58 15.69 10.37
C LEU A 159 9.42 15.01 11.46
N GLY A 160 10.01 15.79 12.38
CA GLY A 160 10.73 15.24 13.54
C GLY A 160 9.87 14.42 14.51
N LYS A 161 8.55 14.46 14.40
CA LYS A 161 7.61 13.61 15.14
C LYS A 161 7.43 12.23 14.52
N ILE A 162 7.86 12.03 13.27
CA ILE A 162 7.85 10.74 12.59
C ILE A 162 9.13 10.01 12.99
N LYS A 163 8.99 9.09 13.93
CA LYS A 163 10.11 8.31 14.46
C LYS A 163 10.72 7.40 13.41
N HIS A 164 9.88 6.80 12.59
CA HIS A 164 10.31 5.90 11.51
C HIS A 164 9.22 5.73 10.46
N CYS A 165 9.63 5.60 9.20
CA CYS A 165 8.78 5.24 8.08
C CYS A 165 9.29 3.93 7.45
N TYR A 166 8.47 2.89 7.47
CA TYR A 166 8.76 1.61 6.82
C TYR A 166 8.05 1.60 5.46
N ILE A 167 8.81 1.46 4.40
CA ILE A 167 8.31 1.60 3.03
C ILE A 167 8.46 0.27 2.29
N MET A 168 7.34 -0.32 1.85
CA MET A 168 7.37 -1.34 0.81
C MET A 168 7.53 -0.65 -0.53
N GLY A 169 8.61 -0.91 -1.24
CA GLY A 169 8.87 -0.32 -2.55
C GLY A 169 10.31 -0.42 -3.00
N GLY A 170 10.53 -0.15 -4.27
CA GLY A 170 11.84 -0.21 -4.89
C GLY A 170 12.41 -1.61 -5.06
N SER A 171 13.57 -1.69 -5.71
CA SER A 171 14.34 -2.92 -5.90
C SER A 171 15.81 -2.58 -5.84
N SER A 172 16.63 -3.35 -5.11
CA SER A 172 18.05 -3.05 -4.91
C SER A 172 18.98 -3.99 -5.68
N ASN A 173 18.82 -5.28 -5.55
CA ASN A 173 19.69 -6.29 -6.18
C ASN A 173 18.96 -7.20 -7.16
N ALA A 174 17.62 -7.19 -7.14
CA ALA A 174 16.79 -7.97 -8.03
C ALA A 174 16.30 -7.15 -9.22
N LEU A 175 15.69 -7.84 -10.17
CA LEU A 175 14.93 -7.17 -11.22
C LEU A 175 13.67 -6.54 -10.62
N GLY A 176 13.19 -5.47 -11.25
CA GLY A 176 11.88 -4.90 -10.91
C GLY A 176 10.74 -5.86 -11.25
N ASN A 177 9.53 -5.51 -10.81
CA ASN A 177 8.31 -6.29 -11.09
C ASN A 177 7.41 -5.64 -12.16
N ILE A 178 7.62 -4.36 -12.47
CA ILE A 178 6.87 -3.65 -13.52
C ILE A 178 7.76 -3.30 -14.72
N THR A 179 9.01 -2.94 -14.49
CA THR A 179 10.04 -2.83 -15.52
C THR A 179 11.24 -3.69 -15.14
N LYS A 180 12.23 -3.79 -16.02
CA LYS A 180 13.48 -4.50 -15.71
C LYS A 180 14.15 -3.98 -14.43
N PHE A 181 13.97 -2.72 -14.09
CA PHE A 181 14.68 -2.05 -13.00
C PHE A 181 13.78 -1.47 -11.92
N ALA A 182 12.48 -1.30 -12.20
CA ALA A 182 11.56 -0.62 -11.31
C ALA A 182 10.58 -1.59 -10.66
N GLU A 183 10.40 -1.40 -9.36
CA GLU A 183 9.31 -1.94 -8.59
C GLU A 183 8.07 -1.03 -8.74
N TYR A 184 6.87 -1.61 -8.64
CA TYR A 184 5.60 -1.00 -8.99
C TYR A 184 5.30 0.29 -8.20
N ASN A 185 5.39 0.29 -6.88
CA ASN A 185 5.05 1.44 -6.05
C ASN A 185 5.91 2.68 -6.38
N PHE A 186 7.21 2.46 -6.56
CA PHE A 186 8.14 3.53 -6.95
C PHE A 186 7.98 3.94 -8.41
N TRP A 187 7.58 3.01 -9.28
CA TRP A 187 7.32 3.32 -10.68
C TRP A 187 6.02 4.11 -10.89
N VAL A 188 4.99 3.86 -10.09
CA VAL A 188 3.70 4.58 -10.15
C VAL A 188 3.92 6.07 -9.85
N ASP A 189 4.66 6.40 -8.80
CA ASP A 189 4.91 7.80 -8.41
C ASP A 189 6.37 8.00 -7.97
N PRO A 190 7.32 8.05 -8.92
CA PRO A 190 8.74 8.25 -8.61
C PRO A 190 9.02 9.63 -8.03
N GLU A 191 8.22 10.64 -8.37
CA GLU A 191 8.33 11.99 -7.83
C GLU A 191 7.99 11.99 -6.32
N ALA A 192 6.95 11.27 -5.92
CA ALA A 192 6.63 11.08 -4.51
C ALA A 192 7.72 10.29 -3.78
N ALA A 193 8.27 9.25 -4.41
CA ALA A 193 9.37 8.48 -3.84
C ALA A 193 10.61 9.37 -3.60
N ASP A 194 10.99 10.22 -4.55
CA ASP A 194 12.08 11.15 -4.40
C ASP A 194 11.88 12.13 -3.23
N ILE A 195 10.69 12.73 -3.13
CA ILE A 195 10.33 13.64 -2.03
C ILE A 195 10.46 12.95 -0.68
N VAL A 196 9.93 11.74 -0.54
CA VAL A 196 9.92 11.01 0.73
C VAL A 196 11.32 10.56 1.13
N LEU A 197 12.09 10.00 0.20
CA LEU A 197 13.45 9.53 0.46
C LEU A 197 14.41 10.68 0.83
N ASN A 198 14.16 11.89 0.34
CA ASN A 198 14.95 13.09 0.67
C ASN A 198 14.37 13.91 1.84
N SER A 199 13.30 13.45 2.50
CA SER A 199 12.59 14.21 3.56
C SER A 199 13.36 14.38 4.86
N GLY A 200 14.38 13.56 5.11
CA GLY A 200 15.11 13.51 6.39
C GLY A 200 14.39 12.68 7.48
N ILE A 201 13.22 12.11 7.21
CA ILE A 201 12.57 11.13 8.09
C ILE A 201 13.45 9.87 8.16
N PRO A 202 13.64 9.23 9.34
CA PRO A 202 14.28 7.92 9.41
C PRO A 202 13.45 6.88 8.61
N ILE A 203 14.06 6.26 7.60
CA ILE A 203 13.40 5.37 6.65
C ILE A 203 14.05 3.99 6.64
N THR A 204 13.23 2.95 6.54
CA THR A 204 13.63 1.61 6.12
C THR A 204 12.85 1.23 4.88
N VAL A 205 13.54 1.03 3.77
CA VAL A 205 12.94 0.51 2.53
C VAL A 205 13.03 -1.01 2.53
N ILE A 206 11.90 -1.66 2.37
CA ILE A 206 11.74 -3.10 2.17
C ILE A 206 11.37 -3.28 0.70
N GLY A 207 12.39 -3.57 -0.11
CA GLY A 207 12.22 -3.67 -1.57
C GLY A 207 11.51 -4.94 -2.01
N TRP A 208 11.41 -5.09 -3.32
CA TRP A 208 10.84 -6.29 -3.96
C TRP A 208 11.71 -7.55 -3.77
N ASP A 209 12.99 -7.36 -3.47
CA ASP A 209 13.98 -8.44 -3.38
C ASP A 209 13.57 -9.61 -2.46
N PRO A 210 13.10 -9.40 -1.22
CA PRO A 210 12.64 -10.47 -0.35
C PRO A 210 11.46 -11.26 -0.93
N SER A 211 10.57 -10.60 -1.67
CA SER A 211 9.38 -11.25 -2.25
C SER A 211 9.72 -12.27 -3.34
N LEU A 212 10.93 -12.21 -3.91
CA LEU A 212 11.40 -13.14 -4.95
C LEU A 212 12.02 -14.42 -4.37
N TYR A 213 12.38 -14.46 -3.09
CA TYR A 213 13.16 -15.55 -2.50
C TYR A 213 12.56 -16.03 -1.18
N ASP A 214 13.07 -15.57 -0.07
CA ASP A 214 12.81 -16.13 1.25
C ASP A 214 11.40 -15.85 1.79
N ALA A 215 10.77 -14.78 1.34
CA ALA A 215 9.41 -14.41 1.75
C ALA A 215 8.33 -14.85 0.74
N MET A 216 8.68 -15.60 -0.30
CA MET A 216 7.71 -16.10 -1.28
C MET A 216 6.78 -17.15 -0.64
N ILE A 217 5.49 -16.83 -0.56
CA ILE A 217 4.46 -17.77 -0.12
C ILE A 217 3.94 -18.54 -1.34
N CYS A 218 4.26 -19.81 -1.43
CA CYS A 218 3.77 -20.67 -2.49
C CYS A 218 2.55 -21.46 -2.01
N LEU A 219 1.42 -21.32 -2.69
CA LEU A 219 0.19 -22.06 -2.38
C LEU A 219 0.36 -23.58 -2.39
N LEU A 220 1.33 -24.11 -3.16
CA LEU A 220 1.65 -25.53 -3.18
C LEU A 220 2.17 -26.06 -1.82
N TYR A 221 2.76 -25.17 -1.00
CA TYR A 221 3.29 -25.53 0.31
C TYR A 221 2.33 -25.17 1.46
N THR A 222 1.34 -24.32 1.21
CA THR A 222 0.39 -23.82 2.22
C THR A 222 -0.96 -24.52 2.18
N SER A 223 -1.32 -25.13 1.04
CA SER A 223 -2.56 -25.91 0.91
C SER A 223 -2.27 -27.39 1.21
N PRO A 224 -3.09 -28.04 2.06
CA PRO A 224 -2.98 -29.48 2.24
C PRO A 224 -3.19 -30.15 0.87
N SER A 225 -2.21 -30.96 0.48
CA SER A 225 -2.34 -31.78 -0.74
C SER A 225 -3.54 -32.71 -0.60
N PRO A 226 -4.32 -32.97 -1.66
CA PRO A 226 -5.34 -34.03 -1.64
C PRO A 226 -4.80 -35.39 -1.23
N ARG A 227 -3.47 -35.59 -1.27
CA ARG A 227 -2.79 -36.81 -0.82
C ARG A 227 -2.56 -36.86 0.69
N ASP A 228 -2.65 -35.71 1.39
CA ASP A 228 -2.47 -35.65 2.85
C ASP A 228 -3.79 -35.83 3.60
N ALA A 229 -4.89 -35.99 2.87
CA ALA A 229 -6.25 -36.21 3.39
C ALA A 229 -6.67 -37.70 3.39
N SER A 230 -5.74 -38.64 3.17
CA SER A 230 -6.00 -40.09 3.18
C SER A 230 -5.38 -40.79 4.36
#